data_758bc94c39bbff4b00def108f9719fe2
#
_entry.id   758bc94c39bbff4b00def108f9719fe2
#
_cell.length_a   1.000
_cell.length_b   1.000
_cell.length_c   1.000
_cell.angle_alpha   90.00
_cell.angle_beta   90.00
_cell.angle_gamma   90.00
#
_symmetry.space_group_name_H-M   'P 1'
#
loop_
_entity.id
_entity.type
_entity.pdbx_description
1 polymer ?
#
loop_
_entity_poly.entity_id
_entity_poly.type
_entity_poly.pdbx_seq_one_letter_code
_entity_poly.pdbx_strand_id
1 'polypeptide(L)'
;MSNWEKNVRKVVPYVPGEQPHEADMIKLNTNENPYPPSPKAAEAIRRVAEEDTLRLYPDPTAAELVQAIADVYHVSTKQVFVGVGSDDVLAMAFMTYFNSDKPILFPVTHKFLPFCLWSGNAP
;
A
#
# COMPACT_ATOMS: atom_id res chain seq x y z
N MET A 1 2.48 -20.46 -28.47
CA MET A 1 2.16 -19.33 -27.54
C MET A 1 1.01 -18.56 -28.16
N SER A 2 -0.04 -18.32 -27.41
CA SER A 2 -1.17 -17.54 -27.87
C SER A 2 -0.76 -16.07 -28.05
N ASN A 3 -1.51 -15.36 -28.91
CA ASN A 3 -1.07 -13.98 -29.28
C ASN A 3 -1.14 -12.98 -28.11
N TRP A 4 -1.93 -13.27 -27.08
CA TRP A 4 -2.07 -12.43 -25.89
C TRP A 4 -0.89 -12.52 -24.92
N GLU A 5 -0.20 -13.66 -24.86
CA GLU A 5 0.96 -13.87 -23.98
C GLU A 5 2.13 -12.93 -24.28
N LYS A 6 2.20 -12.44 -25.54
CA LYS A 6 3.23 -11.48 -25.97
C LYS A 6 3.07 -10.12 -25.28
N ASN A 7 1.85 -9.80 -24.85
CA ASN A 7 1.52 -8.52 -24.20
C ASN A 7 1.54 -8.61 -22.66
N VAL A 8 1.81 -9.80 -22.12
CA VAL A 8 1.92 -9.98 -20.67
C VAL A 8 3.30 -9.52 -20.21
N ARG A 9 3.31 -8.56 -19.29
CA ARG A 9 4.53 -8.09 -18.67
C ARG A 9 5.20 -9.20 -17.87
N LYS A 10 6.46 -9.47 -18.15
CA LYS A 10 7.26 -10.41 -17.36
C LYS A 10 7.83 -9.67 -16.16
N VAL A 11 7.32 -9.97 -15.00
CA VAL A 11 7.85 -9.47 -13.71
C VAL A 11 8.35 -10.64 -12.88
N VAL A 12 9.44 -10.41 -12.16
CA VAL A 12 9.88 -11.36 -11.13
C VAL A 12 8.97 -11.17 -9.92
N PRO A 13 8.25 -12.21 -9.47
CA PRO A 13 7.38 -12.09 -8.31
C PRO A 13 8.18 -11.68 -7.07
N TYR A 14 7.55 -10.88 -6.22
CA TYR A 14 8.09 -10.62 -4.88
C TYR A 14 8.17 -11.93 -4.08
N VAL A 15 9.33 -12.20 -3.51
CA VAL A 15 9.52 -13.32 -2.59
C VAL A 15 9.42 -12.75 -1.17
N PRO A 16 8.38 -13.09 -0.39
CA PRO A 16 8.26 -12.68 0.99
C PRO A 16 9.48 -13.13 1.80
N GLY A 17 9.89 -12.32 2.78
CA GLY A 17 10.90 -12.73 3.74
C GLY A 17 10.48 -13.97 4.53
N GLU A 18 11.42 -14.60 5.22
CA GLU A 18 11.14 -15.75 6.06
C GLU A 18 9.99 -15.50 7.03
N GLN A 19 9.10 -16.48 7.14
CA GLN A 19 7.94 -16.48 8.04
C GLN A 19 8.13 -17.62 9.06
N PRO A 20 9.03 -17.48 10.05
CA PRO A 20 9.25 -18.53 11.05
C PRO A 20 8.02 -18.73 11.93
N HIS A 21 7.73 -19.98 12.25
CA HIS A 21 6.58 -20.37 13.09
C HIS A 21 6.99 -20.79 14.50
N GLU A 22 8.24 -20.57 14.89
CA GLU A 22 8.74 -20.93 16.21
C GLU A 22 8.18 -19.98 17.29
N ALA A 23 7.65 -20.55 18.37
CA ALA A 23 6.88 -19.81 19.37
C ALA A 23 7.66 -18.71 20.13
N ASP A 24 8.99 -18.84 20.22
CA ASP A 24 9.85 -17.94 21.00
C ASP A 24 10.68 -16.99 20.12
N MET A 25 10.39 -16.93 18.82
CA MET A 25 11.16 -16.09 17.90
C MET A 25 10.69 -14.64 17.90
N ILE A 26 11.62 -13.72 18.09
CA ILE A 26 11.36 -12.28 17.96
C ILE A 26 11.45 -11.92 16.48
N LYS A 27 10.31 -11.62 15.87
CA LYS A 27 10.20 -11.20 14.47
C LYS A 27 10.51 -9.71 14.32
N LEU A 28 11.58 -9.38 13.58
CA LEU A 28 12.01 -8.01 13.31
C LEU A 28 11.98 -7.63 11.82
N ASN A 29 11.49 -8.54 10.96
CA ASN A 29 11.32 -8.29 9.54
C ASN A 29 9.92 -7.72 9.22
N THR A 30 9.73 -7.27 7.96
CA THR A 30 8.44 -6.78 7.40
C THR A 30 7.85 -5.51 8.04
N ASN A 31 8.57 -4.85 8.94
CA ASN A 31 8.14 -3.60 9.60
C ASN A 31 6.76 -3.67 10.28
N GLU A 32 6.43 -4.84 10.84
CA GLU A 32 5.18 -5.00 11.58
C GLU A 32 5.16 -4.12 12.84
N ASN A 33 4.00 -3.51 13.10
CA ASN A 33 3.82 -2.74 14.32
C ASN A 33 3.67 -3.69 15.52
N PRO A 34 4.53 -3.65 16.54
CA PRO A 34 4.45 -4.52 17.70
C PRO A 34 3.30 -4.16 18.66
N TYR A 35 2.68 -3.01 18.46
CA TYR A 35 1.58 -2.54 19.31
C TYR A 35 0.22 -2.82 18.67
N PRO A 36 -0.78 -3.26 19.45
CA PRO A 36 -2.13 -3.42 18.96
C PRO A 36 -2.76 -2.05 18.64
N PRO A 37 -3.85 -2.01 17.88
CA PRO A 37 -4.61 -0.79 17.67
C PRO A 37 -5.10 -0.20 18.99
N SER A 38 -5.31 1.12 19.05
CA SER A 38 -5.84 1.77 20.23
C SER A 38 -7.22 1.16 20.62
N PRO A 39 -7.61 1.22 21.92
CA PRO A 39 -8.92 0.71 22.34
C PRO A 39 -10.09 1.34 21.56
N LYS A 40 -10.00 2.63 21.22
CA LYS A 40 -11.02 3.32 20.41
C LYS A 40 -11.10 2.76 18.98
N ALA A 41 -9.94 2.47 18.36
CA ALA A 41 -9.90 1.87 17.03
C ALA A 41 -10.48 0.45 17.05
N ALA A 42 -10.11 -0.37 18.04
CA ALA A 42 -10.64 -1.71 18.20
C ALA A 42 -12.17 -1.72 18.42
N GLU A 43 -12.68 -0.74 19.16
CA GLU A 43 -14.13 -0.55 19.38
C GLU A 43 -14.84 -0.16 18.08
N ALA A 44 -14.29 0.77 17.31
CA ALA A 44 -14.84 1.17 16.02
C ALA A 44 -14.92 -0.02 15.05
N ILE A 45 -13.89 -0.87 15.00
CA ILE A 45 -13.88 -2.07 14.15
C ILE A 45 -15.01 -3.03 14.57
N ARG A 46 -15.17 -3.29 15.88
CA ARG A 46 -16.25 -4.17 16.38
C ARG A 46 -17.63 -3.63 16.00
N ARG A 47 -17.86 -2.33 16.21
CA ARG A 47 -19.12 -1.68 15.87
C ARG A 47 -19.47 -1.83 14.40
N VAL A 48 -18.54 -1.55 13.50
CA VAL A 48 -18.77 -1.70 12.06
C VAL A 48 -19.09 -3.15 11.67
N ALA A 49 -18.44 -4.12 12.31
CA ALA A 49 -18.72 -5.53 12.06
C ALA A 49 -20.13 -5.95 12.52
N GLU A 50 -20.68 -5.32 13.57
CA GLU A 50 -22.01 -5.59 14.13
C GLU A 50 -23.14 -4.86 13.40
N GLU A 51 -22.86 -3.73 12.75
CA GLU A 51 -23.85 -2.84 12.13
C GLU A 51 -24.37 -3.31 10.76
N ASP A 52 -24.03 -4.49 10.26
CA ASP A 52 -24.44 -5.02 8.93
C ASP A 52 -24.13 -4.07 7.75
N THR A 53 -23.22 -3.12 7.94
CA THR A 53 -22.86 -2.13 6.92
C THR A 53 -21.82 -2.65 5.92
N LEU A 54 -21.09 -3.72 6.28
CA LEU A 54 -20.03 -4.30 5.43
C LEU A 54 -20.55 -4.86 4.09
N ARG A 55 -21.86 -5.10 3.94
CA ARG A 55 -22.49 -5.51 2.69
C ARG A 55 -22.73 -4.36 1.70
N LEU A 56 -22.55 -3.13 2.15
CA LEU A 56 -22.77 -1.92 1.34
C LEU A 56 -21.48 -1.46 0.68
N TYR A 57 -21.60 -0.76 -0.43
CA TYR A 57 -20.44 -0.09 -1.01
C TYR A 57 -19.98 1.04 -0.07
N PRO A 58 -18.66 1.15 0.17
CA PRO A 58 -18.11 2.28 0.91
C PRO A 58 -18.21 3.58 0.10
N ASP A 59 -18.00 4.71 0.77
CA ASP A 59 -17.79 5.99 0.08
C ASP A 59 -16.58 5.89 -0.87
N PRO A 60 -16.78 6.05 -2.20
CA PRO A 60 -15.70 5.90 -3.19
C PRO A 60 -14.58 6.93 -3.04
N THR A 61 -14.85 8.03 -2.35
CA THR A 61 -13.88 9.09 -2.09
C THR A 61 -13.21 8.99 -0.72
N ALA A 62 -13.71 8.12 0.16
CA ALA A 62 -13.31 8.00 1.56
C ALA A 62 -13.25 9.39 2.26
N ALA A 63 -14.25 10.23 2.01
CA ALA A 63 -14.23 11.66 2.37
C ALA A 63 -13.97 11.90 3.86
N GLU A 64 -14.59 11.10 4.74
CA GLU A 64 -14.40 11.20 6.18
C GLU A 64 -12.94 10.90 6.58
N LEU A 65 -12.33 9.86 6.02
CA LEU A 65 -10.94 9.51 6.26
C LEU A 65 -9.98 10.59 5.73
N VAL A 66 -10.25 11.07 4.52
CA VAL A 66 -9.46 12.14 3.89
C VAL A 66 -9.51 13.41 4.74
N GLN A 67 -10.68 13.78 5.26
CA GLN A 67 -10.81 14.93 6.14
C GLN A 67 -10.05 14.74 7.45
N ALA A 68 -10.19 13.57 8.09
CA ALA A 68 -9.48 13.28 9.34
C ALA A 68 -7.94 13.31 9.18
N ILE A 69 -7.43 12.79 8.07
CA ILE A 69 -6.00 12.86 7.74
C ILE A 69 -5.57 14.31 7.52
N ALA A 70 -6.34 15.07 6.74
CA ALA A 70 -6.05 16.48 6.48
C ALA A 70 -5.98 17.30 7.77
N ASP A 71 -6.89 17.08 8.70
CA ASP A 71 -6.91 17.75 10.00
C ASP A 71 -5.68 17.42 10.85
N VAL A 72 -5.30 16.14 10.92
CA VAL A 72 -4.14 15.67 11.69
C VAL A 72 -2.83 16.24 11.15
N TYR A 73 -2.68 16.29 9.82
CA TYR A 73 -1.45 16.74 9.17
C TYR A 73 -1.47 18.24 8.82
N HIS A 74 -2.57 18.96 9.13
CA HIS A 74 -2.76 20.39 8.83
C HIS A 74 -2.56 20.72 7.34
N VAL A 75 -3.11 19.90 6.48
CA VAL A 75 -3.07 20.08 5.02
C VAL A 75 -4.49 20.18 4.44
N SER A 76 -4.60 20.60 3.19
CA SER A 76 -5.90 20.58 2.49
C SER A 76 -6.30 19.15 2.13
N THR A 77 -7.60 18.85 2.11
CA THR A 77 -8.13 17.58 1.60
C THR A 77 -7.70 17.28 0.17
N LYS A 78 -7.40 18.30 -0.64
CA LYS A 78 -6.84 18.16 -2.00
C LYS A 78 -5.41 17.64 -2.04
N GLN A 79 -4.73 17.62 -0.91
CA GLN A 79 -3.36 17.13 -0.77
C GLN A 79 -3.29 15.73 -0.14
N VAL A 80 -4.45 15.11 0.09
CA VAL A 80 -4.57 13.77 0.67
C VAL A 80 -5.11 12.81 -0.38
N PHE A 81 -4.40 11.71 -0.56
CA PHE A 81 -4.83 10.58 -1.36
C PHE A 81 -4.79 9.32 -0.51
N VAL A 82 -5.85 8.52 -0.54
CA VAL A 82 -5.96 7.25 0.20
C VAL A 82 -6.16 6.09 -0.76
N GLY A 83 -5.62 4.94 -0.40
CA GLY A 83 -5.73 3.72 -1.21
C GLY A 83 -5.62 2.48 -0.33
N VAL A 84 -5.69 1.30 -0.94
CA VAL A 84 -5.66 0.00 -0.25
C VAL A 84 -4.22 -0.41 0.04
N GLY A 85 -3.60 0.25 0.99
CA GLY A 85 -2.21 0.03 1.38
C GLY A 85 -1.20 0.86 0.58
N SER A 86 0.04 0.89 1.08
CA SER A 86 1.13 1.68 0.50
C SER A 86 1.49 1.26 -0.93
N ASP A 87 1.40 -0.01 -1.24
CA ASP A 87 1.77 -0.55 -2.53
C ASP A 87 0.85 -0.03 -3.64
N ASP A 88 -0.45 0.00 -3.39
CA ASP A 88 -1.44 0.58 -4.30
C ASP A 88 -1.21 2.07 -4.49
N VAL A 89 -1.05 2.82 -3.39
CA VAL A 89 -0.82 4.27 -3.44
C VAL A 89 0.45 4.61 -4.22
N LEU A 90 1.54 3.88 -3.96
CA LEU A 90 2.79 4.06 -4.68
C LEU A 90 2.66 3.67 -6.15
N ALA A 91 1.99 2.56 -6.48
CA ALA A 91 1.75 2.16 -7.86
C ALA A 91 0.98 3.23 -8.64
N MET A 92 -0.07 3.79 -8.05
CA MET A 92 -0.84 4.88 -8.66
C MET A 92 0.01 6.15 -8.82
N ALA A 93 0.83 6.50 -7.82
CA ALA A 93 1.75 7.63 -7.90
C ALA A 93 2.76 7.46 -9.04
N PHE A 94 3.36 6.28 -9.16
CA PHE A 94 4.29 5.98 -10.26
C PHE A 94 3.61 6.05 -11.63
N MET A 95 2.45 5.47 -11.78
CA MET A 95 1.68 5.55 -13.03
C MET A 95 1.27 6.97 -13.40
N THR A 96 1.07 7.84 -12.41
CA THR A 96 0.60 9.21 -12.64
C THR A 96 1.74 10.18 -12.93
N TYR A 97 2.82 10.12 -12.15
CA TYR A 97 3.85 11.16 -12.15
C TYR A 97 5.17 10.76 -12.82
N PHE A 98 5.43 9.48 -13.01
CA PHE A 98 6.72 9.00 -13.48
C PHE A 98 6.63 8.36 -14.89
N ASN A 99 5.95 9.01 -15.81
CA ASN A 99 5.72 8.54 -17.19
C ASN A 99 6.66 9.18 -18.23
N SER A 100 7.79 9.75 -17.81
CA SER A 100 8.77 10.32 -18.73
C SER A 100 9.92 9.37 -18.98
N ASP A 101 10.73 9.65 -20.03
CA ASP A 101 11.96 8.90 -20.33
C ASP A 101 13.13 9.25 -19.38
N LYS A 102 12.88 10.08 -18.36
CA LYS A 102 13.90 10.45 -17.39
C LYS A 102 14.06 9.35 -16.35
N PRO A 103 15.29 9.06 -15.91
CA PRO A 103 15.54 8.06 -14.88
C PRO A 103 14.94 8.51 -13.54
N ILE A 104 14.44 7.55 -12.78
CA ILE A 104 13.95 7.75 -11.42
C ILE A 104 15.08 7.39 -10.45
N LEU A 105 15.36 8.27 -9.48
CA LEU A 105 16.39 8.05 -8.48
C LEU A 105 15.77 7.44 -7.21
N PHE A 106 16.38 6.34 -6.74
CA PHE A 106 16.02 5.68 -5.49
C PHE A 106 17.22 5.64 -4.54
N PRO A 107 17.02 5.80 -3.22
CA PRO A 107 18.07 5.58 -2.26
C PRO A 107 18.46 4.09 -2.21
N VAL A 108 19.75 3.80 -2.31
CA VAL A 108 20.29 2.42 -2.32
C VAL A 108 19.96 1.64 -1.03
N THR A 109 19.72 2.36 0.06
CA THR A 109 19.47 1.78 1.39
C THR A 109 18.05 1.28 1.61
N HIS A 110 17.11 1.63 0.74
CA HIS A 110 15.72 1.18 0.86
C HIS A 110 15.43 0.09 -0.17
N LYS A 111 15.35 -1.15 0.31
CA LYS A 111 14.93 -2.30 -0.49
C LYS A 111 13.42 -2.28 -0.76
N PHE A 112 12.88 -1.17 -1.27
CA PHE A 112 11.59 -1.16 -1.94
C PHE A 112 11.76 -1.67 -3.38
N LEU A 113 12.33 -2.86 -3.50
CA LEU A 113 12.61 -3.52 -4.77
C LEU A 113 11.38 -3.79 -5.65
N PRO A 114 10.17 -4.02 -5.14
CA PRO A 114 9.01 -4.29 -6.02
C PRO A 114 8.71 -3.13 -6.97
N PHE A 115 9.00 -1.88 -6.58
CA PHE A 115 8.68 -0.70 -7.39
C PHE A 115 9.69 -0.41 -8.51
N CYS A 116 10.97 -0.76 -8.34
CA CYS A 116 11.96 -0.60 -9.41
C CYS A 116 11.63 -1.44 -10.65
N LEU A 117 10.92 -2.55 -10.49
CA LEU A 117 10.51 -3.44 -11.58
C LEU A 117 9.27 -2.92 -12.33
N TRP A 118 8.58 -1.94 -11.79
CA TRP A 118 7.36 -1.38 -12.39
C TRP A 118 7.65 -0.27 -13.39
N SER A 119 8.80 0.39 -13.30
CA SER A 119 9.16 1.55 -14.15
C SER A 119 9.53 1.21 -15.60
N GLY A 120 9.52 -0.04 -15.99
CA GLY A 120 9.66 -0.46 -17.40
C GLY A 120 11.03 -0.24 -18.05
N ASN A 121 11.94 0.48 -17.40
CA ASN A 121 13.27 0.84 -17.91
C ASN A 121 14.34 0.63 -16.82
N ALA A 122 14.37 -0.53 -16.20
CA ALA A 122 15.58 -0.95 -15.51
C ALA A 122 16.54 -1.56 -16.54
N PRO A 123 17.83 -1.23 -16.53
CA PRO A 123 18.82 -1.77 -17.45
C PRO A 123 18.97 -3.28 -17.31
#